data_91901ddcda19172c2781a9cdc8f496c9
#
_entry.id   91901ddcda19172c2781a9cdc8f496c9
#
_cell.length_a   1.000
_cell.length_b   1.000
_cell.length_c   1.000
_cell.angle_alpha   90.00
_cell.angle_beta   90.00
_cell.angle_gamma   90.00
#
_symmetry.space_group_name_H-M   'P 1'
#
loop_
_entity.id
_entity.type
_entity.pdbx_description
1 polymer ?
#
loop_
_entity_poly.entity_id
_entity_poly.type
_entity_poly.pdbx_seq_one_letter_code
_entity_poly.pdbx_strand_id
1 'polypeptide(L)'
;MISKNKLKELAAYRLQKRCDEEAVFVVEGPKMASEVLASGFTVRVVCATGEWWEGERLKVKGEMVGERYEVSELELERLSNFKTPNQVWMLVERDTKDLKDLKDSKDPKALTLALDHIQDPGNLGTMLRTADWFGIRHVVCSRDTVSCYNPKVVQASMGAVLRTRVDYVDLPEWLATCGMPVFGASLQGDPLPTINYPLPTNKVLLIGNESRGISPAAMAQVTHPVLIPNLGGTAESLNASVAAGILMNYLLWNNCNIKKEEQK
;
A
#
# COMPACT_ATOMS: atom_id res chain seq x y z
N MET A 1 -22.88 23.31 9.29
CA MET A 1 -22.19 24.19 8.30
C MET A 1 -20.78 24.50 8.77
N ILE A 2 -19.81 24.47 7.90
CA ILE A 2 -18.40 24.77 8.19
C ILE A 2 -18.13 26.28 8.11
N SER A 3 -17.30 26.83 8.99
CA SER A 3 -16.87 28.24 8.88
C SER A 3 -15.83 28.41 7.78
N LYS A 4 -15.76 29.62 7.18
CA LYS A 4 -14.76 29.95 6.14
C LYS A 4 -13.30 29.77 6.64
N ASN A 5 -13.04 30.07 7.91
CA ASN A 5 -11.72 29.90 8.51
C ASN A 5 -11.35 28.43 8.65
N LYS A 6 -12.30 27.59 9.14
CA LYS A 6 -12.09 26.14 9.26
C LYS A 6 -11.91 25.48 7.90
N LEU A 7 -12.68 25.88 6.89
CA LEU A 7 -12.50 25.38 5.53
C LEU A 7 -11.11 25.71 4.97
N LYS A 8 -10.61 26.91 5.22
CA LYS A 8 -9.24 27.31 4.82
C LYS A 8 -8.17 26.51 5.56
N GLU A 9 -8.36 26.27 6.87
CA GLU A 9 -7.48 25.42 7.68
C GLU A 9 -7.41 24.00 7.11
N LEU A 10 -8.58 23.37 6.87
CA LEU A 10 -8.65 22.01 6.35
C LEU A 10 -8.12 21.89 4.91
N ALA A 11 -8.29 22.91 4.08
CA ALA A 11 -7.73 22.93 2.73
C ALA A 11 -6.19 22.86 2.70
N ALA A 12 -5.51 23.22 3.79
CA ALA A 12 -4.06 23.11 3.88
C ALA A 12 -3.56 21.64 3.86
N TYR A 13 -4.40 20.66 4.23
CA TYR A 13 -4.07 19.24 4.17
C TYR A 13 -4.06 18.64 2.75
N ARG A 14 -4.35 19.45 1.73
CA ARG A 14 -4.03 19.09 0.34
C ARG A 14 -2.51 19.00 0.11
N LEU A 15 -1.72 19.65 0.95
CA LEU A 15 -0.26 19.55 0.92
C LEU A 15 0.21 18.39 1.78
N GLN A 16 0.91 17.43 1.16
CA GLN A 16 1.45 16.26 1.86
C GLN A 16 2.30 16.65 3.09
N LYS A 17 3.10 17.72 2.97
CA LYS A 17 3.92 18.23 4.07
C LYS A 17 3.11 18.49 5.34
N ARG A 18 1.92 19.10 5.20
CA ARG A 18 1.04 19.40 6.35
C ARG A 18 0.52 18.11 6.99
N CYS A 19 0.18 17.11 6.18
CA CYS A 19 -0.21 15.80 6.67
C CYS A 19 0.92 15.09 7.41
N ASP A 20 2.16 15.23 6.92
CA ASP A 20 3.33 14.59 7.51
C ASP A 20 3.70 15.23 8.86
N GLU A 21 3.62 16.56 8.97
CA GLU A 21 3.88 17.30 10.20
C GLU A 21 2.94 16.92 11.34
N GLU A 22 1.71 16.55 11.03
CA GLU A 22 0.68 16.21 12.03
C GLU A 22 0.39 14.71 12.13
N ALA A 23 1.13 13.88 11.43
CA ALA A 23 0.91 12.44 11.34
C ALA A 23 -0.54 12.06 10.99
N VAL A 24 -1.09 12.69 9.96
CA VAL A 24 -2.43 12.43 9.43
C VAL A 24 -2.38 12.11 7.94
N PHE A 25 -3.50 11.65 7.39
CA PHE A 25 -3.68 11.48 5.96
C PHE A 25 -5.12 11.78 5.54
N VAL A 26 -5.30 12.07 4.26
CA VAL A 26 -6.60 12.41 3.68
C VAL A 26 -7.20 11.18 3.03
N VAL A 27 -8.49 10.97 3.29
CA VAL A 27 -9.31 9.93 2.68
C VAL A 27 -10.51 10.59 2.00
N GLU A 28 -10.80 10.21 0.77
CA GLU A 28 -11.86 10.78 -0.04
C GLU A 28 -12.74 9.71 -0.67
N GLY A 29 -14.04 9.97 -0.73
CA GLY A 29 -15.05 9.15 -1.36
C GLY A 29 -15.69 8.10 -0.44
N PRO A 30 -16.98 7.75 -0.71
CA PRO A 30 -17.80 6.92 0.19
C PRO A 30 -17.22 5.55 0.49
N LYS A 31 -16.62 4.89 -0.52
CA LYS A 31 -16.04 3.56 -0.35
C LYS A 31 -14.85 3.58 0.61
N MET A 32 -13.92 4.52 0.43
CA MET A 32 -12.77 4.65 1.31
C MET A 32 -13.18 5.10 2.72
N ALA A 33 -14.17 5.98 2.83
CA ALA A 33 -14.72 6.39 4.11
C ALA A 33 -15.32 5.19 4.89
N SER A 34 -16.05 4.31 4.21
CA SER A 34 -16.59 3.08 4.82
C SER A 34 -15.46 2.15 5.31
N GLU A 35 -14.37 1.99 4.55
CA GLU A 35 -13.20 1.21 4.96
C GLU A 35 -12.54 1.79 6.22
N VAL A 36 -12.37 3.13 6.29
CA VAL A 36 -11.81 3.81 7.47
C VAL A 36 -12.70 3.61 8.69
N LEU A 37 -14.00 3.81 8.56
CA LEU A 37 -14.96 3.65 9.66
C LEU A 37 -15.02 2.21 10.20
N ALA A 38 -14.70 1.22 9.37
CA ALA A 38 -14.63 -0.19 9.75
C ALA A 38 -13.25 -0.61 10.30
N SER A 39 -12.20 0.20 10.10
CA SER A 39 -10.81 -0.19 10.38
C SER A 39 -10.34 0.05 11.81
N GLY A 40 -11.05 0.87 12.57
CA GLY A 40 -10.63 1.28 13.91
C GLY A 40 -9.66 2.48 13.95
N PHE A 41 -9.36 3.12 12.83
CA PHE A 41 -8.56 4.34 12.77
C PHE A 41 -9.33 5.53 13.39
N THR A 42 -8.61 6.42 14.07
CA THR A 42 -9.17 7.67 14.60
C THR A 42 -9.36 8.67 13.46
N VAL A 43 -10.55 9.18 13.31
CA VAL A 43 -10.91 10.21 12.34
C VAL A 43 -11.00 11.57 13.05
N ARG A 44 -10.10 12.49 12.76
CA ARG A 44 -10.12 13.84 13.34
C ARG A 44 -11.29 14.67 12.85
N VAL A 45 -11.53 14.64 11.54
CA VAL A 45 -12.54 15.47 10.88
C VAL A 45 -13.21 14.70 9.77
N VAL A 46 -14.53 14.83 9.68
CA VAL A 46 -15.35 14.41 8.54
C VAL A 46 -16.06 15.61 7.95
N CYS A 47 -15.84 15.86 6.66
CA CYS A 47 -16.59 16.82 5.86
C CYS A 47 -17.34 16.06 4.77
N ALA A 48 -18.68 16.14 4.76
CA ALA A 48 -19.47 15.39 3.79
C ALA A 48 -20.75 16.13 3.39
N THR A 49 -21.28 15.78 2.22
CA THR A 49 -22.56 16.31 1.74
C THR A 49 -23.73 15.79 2.59
N GLY A 50 -24.86 16.51 2.56
CA GLY A 50 -26.09 16.09 3.25
C GLY A 50 -26.53 14.69 2.85
N GLU A 51 -26.45 14.35 1.55
CA GLU A 51 -26.77 13.03 1.01
C GLU A 51 -25.95 11.91 1.67
N TRP A 52 -24.63 12.10 1.81
CA TRP A 52 -23.78 11.12 2.48
C TRP A 52 -24.13 10.96 3.96
N TRP A 53 -24.40 12.07 4.65
CA TRP A 53 -24.80 12.04 6.06
C TRP A 53 -26.11 11.29 6.28
N GLU A 54 -27.08 11.41 5.40
CA GLU A 54 -28.36 10.68 5.47
C GLU A 54 -28.14 9.17 5.38
N GLY A 55 -27.26 8.71 4.47
CA GLY A 55 -26.95 7.29 4.28
C GLY A 55 -26.10 6.66 5.38
N GLU A 56 -25.14 7.41 5.94
CA GLU A 56 -24.08 6.85 6.82
C GLU A 56 -24.20 7.29 8.29
N ARG A 57 -25.25 8.05 8.65
CA ARG A 57 -25.43 8.65 9.99
C ARG A 57 -25.35 7.65 11.15
N LEU A 58 -25.74 6.42 10.93
CA LEU A 58 -25.69 5.36 11.94
C LEU A 58 -24.29 4.76 12.11
N LYS A 59 -23.47 4.72 11.07
CA LYS A 59 -22.11 4.17 11.08
C LYS A 59 -21.07 5.13 11.67
N VAL A 60 -21.35 6.44 11.60
CA VAL A 60 -20.46 7.50 12.13
C VAL A 60 -20.76 7.77 13.63
N LYS A 61 -21.35 6.84 14.35
CA LYS A 61 -21.58 6.94 15.79
C LYS A 61 -20.38 6.35 16.53
N GLY A 62 -19.70 7.16 17.33
CA GLY A 62 -18.67 6.67 18.25
C GLY A 62 -17.62 7.72 18.58
N GLU A 63 -16.80 7.40 19.56
CA GLU A 63 -15.69 8.21 20.07
C GLU A 63 -14.51 8.34 19.06
N MET A 64 -14.52 7.53 18.00
CA MET A 64 -13.46 7.51 16.99
C MET A 64 -13.54 8.63 15.95
N VAL A 65 -14.63 9.41 15.94
CA VAL A 65 -14.83 10.52 15.01
C VAL A 65 -14.94 11.83 15.79
N GLY A 66 -13.97 12.73 15.58
CA GLY A 66 -13.92 14.05 16.21
C GLY A 66 -14.92 15.04 15.59
N GLU A 67 -14.44 15.99 14.84
CA GLU A 67 -15.25 17.06 14.25
C GLU A 67 -16.04 16.57 13.03
N ARG A 68 -17.27 17.07 12.87
CA ARG A 68 -18.21 16.65 11.80
C ARG A 68 -18.82 17.89 11.16
N TYR A 69 -18.68 18.01 9.84
CA TYR A 69 -19.20 19.13 9.08
C TYR A 69 -20.04 18.66 7.90
N GLU A 70 -21.23 19.19 7.79
CA GLU A 70 -21.98 19.15 6.55
C GLU A 70 -21.49 20.26 5.65
N VAL A 71 -21.12 19.93 4.41
CA VAL A 71 -20.53 20.83 3.43
C VAL A 71 -21.26 20.72 2.09
N SER A 72 -21.25 21.82 1.34
CA SER A 72 -21.68 21.82 -0.06
C SER A 72 -20.63 21.19 -0.99
N GLU A 73 -21.03 20.81 -2.20
CA GLU A 73 -20.10 20.29 -3.22
C GLU A 73 -18.96 21.30 -3.51
N LEU A 74 -19.26 22.60 -3.58
CA LEU A 74 -18.27 23.64 -3.80
C LEU A 74 -17.25 23.77 -2.64
N GLU A 75 -17.68 23.51 -1.42
CA GLU A 75 -16.79 23.47 -0.25
C GLU A 75 -15.95 22.20 -0.26
N LEU A 76 -16.53 21.07 -0.68
CA LEU A 76 -15.81 19.81 -0.82
C LEU A 76 -14.72 19.89 -1.92
N GLU A 77 -14.99 20.56 -3.04
CA GLU A 77 -14.00 20.85 -4.09
C GLU A 77 -12.76 21.57 -3.57
N ARG A 78 -12.92 22.46 -2.59
CA ARG A 78 -11.80 23.19 -1.99
C ARG A 78 -10.93 22.31 -1.10
N LEU A 79 -11.49 21.24 -0.52
CA LEU A 79 -10.79 20.30 0.33
C LEU A 79 -10.12 19.19 -0.48
N SER A 80 -10.73 18.79 -1.60
CA SER A 80 -10.36 17.62 -2.37
C SER A 80 -9.02 17.75 -3.09
N ASN A 81 -8.29 16.64 -3.16
CA ASN A 81 -7.11 16.45 -4.01
C ASN A 81 -7.48 15.98 -5.44
N PHE A 82 -8.75 15.66 -5.70
CA PHE A 82 -9.24 15.16 -6.98
C PHE A 82 -10.00 16.24 -7.75
N LYS A 83 -10.02 16.12 -9.09
CA LYS A 83 -10.77 17.03 -9.96
C LYS A 83 -12.27 16.93 -9.75
N THR A 84 -12.74 15.75 -9.39
CA THR A 84 -14.16 15.48 -9.12
C THR A 84 -14.26 14.90 -7.71
N PRO A 85 -14.52 15.71 -6.71
CA PRO A 85 -14.70 15.23 -5.34
C PRO A 85 -15.97 14.37 -5.25
N ASN A 86 -16.01 13.46 -4.30
CA ASN A 86 -17.11 12.52 -4.18
C ASN A 86 -17.61 12.47 -2.72
N GLN A 87 -18.66 13.22 -2.45
CA GLN A 87 -19.53 13.21 -1.28
C GLN A 87 -18.86 13.33 0.10
N VAL A 88 -17.66 12.80 0.35
CA VAL A 88 -17.01 12.78 1.66
C VAL A 88 -15.51 12.96 1.58
N TRP A 89 -14.98 13.73 2.52
CA TRP A 89 -13.58 13.98 2.81
C TRP A 89 -13.33 13.74 4.29
N MET A 90 -12.28 12.99 4.63
CA MET A 90 -11.89 12.70 6.00
C MET A 90 -10.42 13.02 6.25
N LEU A 91 -10.12 13.54 7.44
CA LEU A 91 -8.77 13.65 7.97
C LEU A 91 -8.59 12.56 9.04
N VAL A 92 -7.69 11.63 8.78
CA VAL A 92 -7.50 10.40 9.55
C VAL A 92 -6.13 10.42 10.19
N GLU A 93 -6.01 10.04 11.46
CA GLU A 93 -4.73 9.89 12.14
C GLU A 93 -3.98 8.68 11.57
N ARG A 94 -2.68 8.83 11.36
CA ARG A 94 -1.83 7.68 11.06
C ARG A 94 -1.76 6.81 12.30
N ASP A 95 -1.96 5.52 12.14
CA ASP A 95 -1.78 4.60 13.26
C ASP A 95 -0.28 4.56 13.60
N THR A 96 0.04 5.14 14.74
CA THR A 96 1.39 5.10 15.33
C THR A 96 1.54 3.90 16.26
N LYS A 97 0.50 3.07 16.40
CA LYS A 97 0.62 1.86 17.21
C LYS A 97 1.78 1.08 16.65
N ASP A 98 2.79 0.94 17.50
CA ASP A 98 3.92 0.07 17.25
C ASP A 98 3.38 -1.28 16.78
N LEU A 99 3.51 -1.53 15.49
CA LEU A 99 3.16 -2.80 14.87
C LEU A 99 4.14 -3.90 15.35
N LYS A 100 4.66 -3.76 16.58
CA LYS A 100 5.46 -4.77 17.29
C LYS A 100 4.74 -6.10 17.38
N ASP A 101 3.40 -6.05 17.43
CA ASP A 101 2.55 -7.25 17.48
C ASP A 101 2.53 -8.04 16.17
N LEU A 102 2.99 -7.46 15.04
CA LEU A 102 3.16 -8.20 13.78
C LEU A 102 4.50 -8.96 13.68
N LYS A 103 5.45 -8.75 14.60
CA LYS A 103 6.69 -9.57 14.65
C LYS A 103 6.43 -11.04 14.97
N ASP A 104 5.26 -11.35 15.50
CA ASP A 104 4.88 -12.71 15.90
C ASP A 104 3.92 -13.42 14.94
N SER A 105 3.68 -12.90 13.73
CA SER A 105 2.99 -13.71 12.75
C SER A 105 3.92 -14.85 12.33
N LYS A 106 3.87 -15.93 13.10
CA LYS A 106 4.41 -17.26 12.74
C LYS A 106 3.64 -17.85 11.57
N ASP A 107 3.25 -17.00 10.61
CA ASP A 107 2.66 -17.49 9.38
C ASP A 107 3.77 -18.15 8.57
N PRO A 108 3.71 -19.50 8.41
CA PRO A 108 4.74 -20.24 7.68
C PRO A 108 4.80 -19.89 6.18
N LYS A 109 4.03 -18.88 5.73
CA LYS A 109 3.98 -18.39 4.35
C LYS A 109 4.40 -16.92 4.24
N ALA A 110 5.11 -16.36 5.21
CA ALA A 110 5.42 -14.95 5.24
C ALA A 110 6.26 -14.52 4.02
N LEU A 111 5.62 -13.82 3.09
CA LEU A 111 6.27 -13.05 2.05
C LEU A 111 6.28 -11.59 2.48
N THR A 112 7.46 -10.96 2.51
CA THR A 112 7.61 -9.52 2.64
C THR A 112 7.78 -8.93 1.25
N LEU A 113 7.01 -7.90 0.92
CA LEU A 113 7.18 -7.16 -0.32
C LEU A 113 8.14 -5.99 -0.07
N ALA A 114 9.26 -5.95 -0.80
CA ALA A 114 10.24 -4.87 -0.78
C ALA A 114 10.14 -4.05 -2.07
N LEU A 115 10.09 -2.73 -1.95
CA LEU A 115 9.83 -1.80 -3.05
C LEU A 115 10.94 -0.76 -3.13
N ASP A 116 11.68 -0.78 -4.26
CA ASP A 116 12.82 0.07 -4.49
C ASP A 116 12.48 1.18 -5.49
N HIS A 117 12.44 2.46 -5.02
CA HIS A 117 12.19 3.64 -5.85
C HIS A 117 10.84 3.63 -6.60
N ILE A 118 9.80 3.07 -6.03
CA ILE A 118 8.45 3.13 -6.63
C ILE A 118 7.91 4.55 -6.48
N GLN A 119 7.86 5.29 -7.59
CA GLN A 119 7.49 6.72 -7.59
C GLN A 119 6.06 6.97 -8.09
N ASP A 120 5.50 6.08 -8.92
CA ASP A 120 4.11 6.21 -9.35
C ASP A 120 3.14 5.79 -8.24
N PRO A 121 2.24 6.69 -7.79
CA PRO A 121 1.31 6.40 -6.72
C PRO A 121 0.24 5.37 -7.10
N GLY A 122 -0.09 5.23 -8.38
CA GLY A 122 -1.01 4.22 -8.87
C GLY A 122 -0.41 2.82 -8.73
N ASN A 123 0.88 2.66 -9.07
CA ASN A 123 1.59 1.40 -8.92
C ASN A 123 1.72 1.02 -7.45
N LEU A 124 2.15 1.94 -6.57
CA LEU A 124 2.23 1.62 -5.13
C LEU A 124 0.87 1.20 -4.56
N GLY A 125 -0.19 1.96 -4.85
CA GLY A 125 -1.54 1.61 -4.37
C GLY A 125 -2.01 0.25 -4.88
N THR A 126 -1.75 -0.06 -6.16
CA THR A 126 -2.07 -1.36 -6.75
C THR A 126 -1.27 -2.50 -6.12
N MET A 127 0.03 -2.28 -5.85
CA MET A 127 0.87 -3.27 -5.16
C MET A 127 0.39 -3.53 -3.73
N LEU A 128 0.04 -2.49 -2.98
CA LEU A 128 -0.53 -2.64 -1.63
C LEU A 128 -1.84 -3.44 -1.66
N ARG A 129 -2.73 -3.13 -2.61
CA ARG A 129 -3.99 -3.87 -2.78
C ARG A 129 -3.76 -5.33 -3.13
N THR A 130 -2.78 -5.62 -3.99
CA THR A 130 -2.42 -6.98 -4.37
C THR A 130 -1.77 -7.73 -3.20
N ALA A 131 -0.92 -7.04 -2.43
CA ALA A 131 -0.31 -7.57 -1.21
C ALA A 131 -1.40 -7.96 -0.17
N ASP A 132 -2.37 -7.07 0.09
CA ASP A 132 -3.49 -7.36 0.99
C ASP A 132 -4.33 -8.56 0.50
N TRP A 133 -4.57 -8.67 -0.82
CA TRP A 133 -5.27 -9.81 -1.41
C TRP A 133 -4.57 -11.16 -1.13
N PHE A 134 -3.25 -11.17 -1.20
CA PHE A 134 -2.44 -12.37 -0.91
C PHE A 134 -2.11 -12.54 0.57
N GLY A 135 -2.62 -11.70 1.46
CA GLY A 135 -2.38 -11.78 2.90
C GLY A 135 -0.99 -11.30 3.31
N ILE A 136 -0.26 -10.58 2.43
CA ILE A 136 1.03 -9.97 2.75
C ILE A 136 0.77 -8.75 3.64
N ARG A 137 1.23 -8.81 4.88
CA ARG A 137 0.96 -7.78 5.89
C ARG A 137 2.09 -6.78 6.05
N HIS A 138 3.26 -7.06 5.50
CA HIS A 138 4.45 -6.22 5.63
C HIS A 138 5.02 -5.85 4.26
N VAL A 139 5.12 -4.55 4.02
CA VAL A 139 5.74 -3.95 2.84
C VAL A 139 6.87 -3.03 3.32
N VAL A 140 8.04 -3.16 2.73
CA VAL A 140 9.22 -2.36 3.06
C VAL A 140 9.60 -1.53 1.83
N CYS A 141 9.66 -0.24 1.99
CA CYS A 141 9.93 0.71 0.90
C CYS A 141 11.28 1.40 1.11
N SER A 142 11.99 1.69 0.02
CA SER A 142 13.08 2.66 0.06
C SER A 142 12.55 4.05 0.43
N ARG A 143 13.40 4.91 1.01
CA ARG A 143 13.00 6.23 1.53
C ARG A 143 12.44 7.18 0.46
N ASP A 144 12.80 6.98 -0.77
CA ASP A 144 12.38 7.76 -1.94
C ASP A 144 11.21 7.13 -2.71
N THR A 145 10.67 6.00 -2.24
CA THR A 145 9.36 5.51 -2.68
C THR A 145 8.27 6.50 -2.26
N VAL A 146 7.27 6.71 -3.12
CA VAL A 146 6.14 7.59 -2.83
C VAL A 146 5.45 7.20 -1.52
N SER A 147 5.00 8.17 -0.73
CA SER A 147 4.31 7.91 0.54
C SER A 147 3.06 7.07 0.34
N CYS A 148 2.88 6.01 1.15
CA CYS A 148 1.66 5.21 1.16
C CYS A 148 0.41 6.02 1.57
N TYR A 149 0.61 7.16 2.25
CA TYR A 149 -0.42 8.12 2.61
C TYR A 149 -0.61 9.25 1.59
N ASN A 150 0.06 9.19 0.43
CA ASN A 150 -0.28 10.06 -0.69
C ASN A 150 -1.75 9.82 -1.10
N PRO A 151 -2.58 10.87 -1.31
CA PRO A 151 -4.02 10.70 -1.62
C PRO A 151 -4.32 9.76 -2.78
N LYS A 152 -3.46 9.77 -3.82
CA LYS A 152 -3.62 8.86 -4.96
C LYS A 152 -3.28 7.40 -4.60
N VAL A 153 -2.29 7.17 -3.72
CA VAL A 153 -1.98 5.81 -3.20
C VAL A 153 -3.13 5.31 -2.35
N VAL A 154 -3.61 6.13 -1.41
CA VAL A 154 -4.76 5.80 -0.56
C VAL A 154 -5.95 5.38 -1.40
N GLN A 155 -6.28 6.16 -2.44
CA GLN A 155 -7.37 5.85 -3.36
C GLN A 155 -7.14 4.54 -4.12
N ALA A 156 -5.97 4.37 -4.72
CA ALA A 156 -5.64 3.18 -5.54
C ALA A 156 -5.56 1.90 -4.70
N SER A 157 -5.19 2.01 -3.41
CA SER A 157 -5.08 0.87 -2.50
C SER A 157 -6.42 0.26 -2.11
N MET A 158 -7.54 0.98 -2.30
CA MET A 158 -8.89 0.53 -1.98
C MET A 158 -9.01 -0.02 -0.55
N GLY A 159 -8.42 0.68 0.43
CA GLY A 159 -8.42 0.31 1.84
C GLY A 159 -7.26 -0.59 2.29
N ALA A 160 -6.46 -1.14 1.38
CA ALA A 160 -5.33 -1.99 1.75
C ALA A 160 -4.29 -1.27 2.62
N VAL A 161 -4.10 0.05 2.42
CA VAL A 161 -3.21 0.88 3.24
C VAL A 161 -3.58 0.88 4.74
N LEU A 162 -4.83 0.58 5.08
CA LEU A 162 -5.32 0.50 6.46
C LEU A 162 -5.01 -0.87 7.11
N ARG A 163 -4.61 -1.86 6.34
CA ARG A 163 -4.41 -3.26 6.75
C ARG A 163 -2.99 -3.76 6.55
N THR A 164 -2.18 -3.00 5.83
CA THR A 164 -0.80 -3.37 5.49
C THR A 164 0.16 -2.43 6.20
N ARG A 165 1.13 -2.99 6.90
CA ARG A 165 2.25 -2.22 7.45
C ARG A 165 3.19 -1.81 6.33
N VAL A 166 3.52 -0.52 6.24
CA VAL A 166 4.49 0.02 5.28
C VAL A 166 5.61 0.74 6.03
N ASP A 167 6.81 0.18 5.98
CA ASP A 167 8.01 0.77 6.57
C ASP A 167 8.88 1.42 5.49
N TYR A 168 9.41 2.63 5.77
CA TYR A 168 10.36 3.33 4.92
C TYR A 168 11.75 3.28 5.55
N VAL A 169 12.70 2.63 4.86
CA VAL A 169 14.02 2.31 5.41
C VAL A 169 15.15 2.64 4.42
N ASP A 170 16.40 2.57 4.88
CA ASP A 170 17.52 2.33 3.99
C ASP A 170 17.41 0.89 3.46
N LEU A 171 16.90 0.75 2.24
CA LEU A 171 16.49 -0.56 1.72
C LEU A 171 17.68 -1.52 1.52
N PRO A 172 18.83 -1.10 0.96
CA PRO A 172 20.00 -1.97 0.87
C PRO A 172 20.48 -2.49 2.24
N GLU A 173 20.55 -1.62 3.26
CA GLU A 173 20.96 -1.99 4.60
C GLU A 173 19.96 -2.97 5.26
N TRP A 174 18.66 -2.69 5.09
CA TRP A 174 17.60 -3.58 5.58
C TRP A 174 17.67 -4.96 4.92
N LEU A 175 17.85 -5.03 3.60
CA LEU A 175 17.99 -6.29 2.86
C LEU A 175 19.22 -7.09 3.32
N ALA A 176 20.35 -6.41 3.58
CA ALA A 176 21.56 -7.06 4.06
C ALA A 176 21.40 -7.70 5.46
N THR A 177 20.50 -7.15 6.28
CA THR A 177 20.31 -7.55 7.68
C THR A 177 19.03 -8.33 7.97
N CYS A 178 18.12 -8.45 6.99
CA CYS A 178 16.81 -9.09 7.19
C CYS A 178 16.89 -10.62 7.43
N GLY A 179 18.00 -11.25 7.06
CA GLY A 179 18.21 -12.70 7.24
C GLY A 179 17.31 -13.60 6.41
N MET A 180 16.63 -13.06 5.40
CA MET A 180 15.69 -13.79 4.53
C MET A 180 16.24 -13.86 3.09
N PRO A 181 15.96 -14.96 2.35
CA PRO A 181 16.23 -15.01 0.92
C PRO A 181 15.48 -13.89 0.17
N VAL A 182 16.18 -13.18 -0.72
CA VAL A 182 15.69 -12.05 -1.50
C VAL A 182 15.50 -12.48 -2.96
N PHE A 183 14.25 -12.51 -3.40
CA PHE A 183 13.86 -12.76 -4.78
C PHE A 183 13.70 -11.40 -5.49
N GLY A 184 14.63 -11.05 -6.37
CA GLY A 184 14.63 -9.78 -7.08
C GLY A 184 14.09 -9.91 -8.50
N ALA A 185 13.09 -9.09 -8.87
CA ALA A 185 12.58 -9.02 -10.23
C ALA A 185 13.65 -8.47 -11.18
N SER A 186 14.11 -9.27 -12.14
CA SER A 186 15.20 -8.92 -13.04
C SER A 186 14.95 -9.51 -14.43
N LEU A 187 15.30 -8.75 -15.47
CA LEU A 187 15.29 -9.26 -16.87
C LEU A 187 16.43 -10.25 -17.14
N GLN A 188 17.40 -10.37 -16.25
CA GLN A 188 18.56 -11.27 -16.33
C GLN A 188 18.47 -12.40 -15.30
N GLY A 189 17.31 -12.60 -14.70
CA GLY A 189 17.08 -13.65 -13.69
C GLY A 189 16.74 -15.01 -14.28
N ASP A 190 16.59 -15.98 -13.39
CA ASP A 190 16.09 -17.30 -13.75
C ASP A 190 14.61 -17.27 -14.10
N PRO A 191 14.18 -17.88 -15.22
CA PRO A 191 12.77 -17.95 -15.59
C PRO A 191 11.93 -18.65 -14.52
N LEU A 192 10.78 -18.08 -14.16
CA LEU A 192 9.88 -18.62 -13.15
C LEU A 192 9.55 -20.13 -13.27
N PRO A 193 9.28 -20.67 -14.46
CA PRO A 193 8.95 -22.11 -14.60
C PRO A 193 10.09 -23.05 -14.26
N THR A 194 11.35 -22.57 -14.16
CA THR A 194 12.52 -23.42 -13.87
C THR A 194 12.86 -23.52 -12.38
N ILE A 195 12.14 -22.81 -11.53
CA ILE A 195 12.33 -22.92 -10.07
C ILE A 195 11.68 -24.21 -9.58
N ASN A 196 12.43 -25.29 -9.62
CA ASN A 196 12.01 -26.64 -9.21
C ASN A 196 12.49 -27.04 -7.81
N TYR A 197 12.69 -26.10 -6.90
CA TYR A 197 13.08 -26.39 -5.52
C TYR A 197 12.04 -25.86 -4.54
N PRO A 198 11.93 -26.44 -3.34
CA PRO A 198 11.03 -25.93 -2.30
C PRO A 198 11.39 -24.48 -1.97
N LEU A 199 10.43 -23.56 -2.19
CA LEU A 199 10.65 -22.16 -1.86
C LEU A 199 10.73 -21.97 -0.34
N PRO A 200 11.66 -21.13 0.15
CA PRO A 200 11.74 -20.84 1.59
C PRO A 200 10.39 -20.31 2.13
N THR A 201 10.09 -20.66 3.37
CA THR A 201 8.86 -20.21 4.04
C THR A 201 8.85 -18.69 4.18
N ASN A 202 9.92 -18.12 4.72
CA ASN A 202 10.10 -16.68 4.88
C ASN A 202 11.00 -16.18 3.77
N LYS A 203 10.55 -15.18 3.03
CA LYS A 203 11.28 -14.61 1.89
C LYS A 203 10.86 -13.18 1.61
N VAL A 204 11.71 -12.49 0.89
CA VAL A 204 11.47 -11.13 0.40
C VAL A 204 11.27 -11.18 -1.11
N LEU A 205 10.24 -10.51 -1.63
CA LEU A 205 10.10 -10.17 -3.05
C LEU A 205 10.49 -8.71 -3.23
N LEU A 206 11.55 -8.46 -3.98
CA LEU A 206 12.05 -7.13 -4.29
C LEU A 206 11.61 -6.71 -5.69
N ILE A 207 10.91 -5.58 -5.78
CA ILE A 207 10.47 -4.95 -7.04
C ILE A 207 11.13 -3.58 -7.15
N GLY A 208 11.70 -3.29 -8.30
CA GLY A 208 12.35 -2.02 -8.60
C GLY A 208 11.46 -1.04 -9.36
N ASN A 209 12.01 0.14 -9.60
CA ASN A 209 11.42 1.21 -10.41
C ASN A 209 11.13 0.76 -11.85
N GLU A 210 10.09 1.31 -12.46
CA GLU A 210 9.61 0.96 -13.80
C GLU A 210 10.66 1.22 -14.90
N SER A 211 11.43 2.30 -14.76
CA SER A 211 12.40 2.73 -15.77
C SER A 211 13.83 2.27 -15.46
N ARG A 212 14.19 2.19 -14.18
CA ARG A 212 15.57 1.93 -13.73
C ARG A 212 15.77 0.52 -13.20
N GLY A 213 14.69 -0.21 -12.94
CA GLY A 213 14.75 -1.49 -12.27
C GLY A 213 15.14 -1.36 -10.78
N ILE A 214 15.69 -2.41 -10.23
CA ILE A 214 16.24 -2.45 -8.87
C ILE A 214 17.58 -1.69 -8.89
N SER A 215 17.81 -0.82 -7.88
CA SER A 215 19.07 -0.08 -7.73
C SER A 215 20.27 -1.03 -7.56
N PRO A 216 21.47 -0.66 -8.00
CA PRO A 216 22.65 -1.52 -7.89
C PRO A 216 22.94 -1.96 -6.44
N ALA A 217 22.73 -1.08 -5.46
CA ALA A 217 22.97 -1.36 -4.05
C ALA A 217 21.96 -2.39 -3.50
N ALA A 218 20.69 -2.30 -3.89
CA ALA A 218 19.68 -3.29 -3.52
C ALA A 218 19.83 -4.60 -4.30
N MET A 219 20.23 -4.53 -5.59
CA MET A 219 20.49 -5.71 -6.42
C MET A 219 21.65 -6.55 -5.87
N ALA A 220 22.66 -5.93 -5.25
CA ALA A 220 23.76 -6.64 -4.61
C ALA A 220 23.30 -7.54 -3.44
N GLN A 221 22.11 -7.32 -2.88
CA GLN A 221 21.50 -8.11 -1.81
C GLN A 221 20.54 -9.19 -2.34
N VAL A 222 20.30 -9.25 -3.66
CA VAL A 222 19.44 -10.26 -4.28
C VAL A 222 20.14 -11.61 -4.24
N THR A 223 19.50 -12.60 -3.63
CA THR A 223 20.01 -13.99 -3.60
C THR A 223 19.44 -14.84 -4.74
N HIS A 224 18.27 -14.49 -5.25
CA HIS A 224 17.56 -15.20 -6.31
C HIS A 224 16.99 -14.19 -7.32
N PRO A 225 17.72 -13.83 -8.35
CA PRO A 225 17.16 -13.02 -9.44
C PRO A 225 16.13 -13.83 -10.22
N VAL A 226 14.92 -13.30 -10.40
CA VAL A 226 13.80 -14.00 -11.04
C VAL A 226 13.27 -13.23 -12.23
N LEU A 227 12.99 -13.94 -13.32
CA LEU A 227 12.50 -13.43 -14.60
C LEU A 227 11.07 -13.91 -14.86
N ILE A 228 10.17 -12.99 -15.23
CA ILE A 228 8.91 -13.34 -15.92
C ILE A 228 9.24 -13.45 -17.42
N PRO A 229 9.18 -14.65 -18.04
CA PRO A 229 9.61 -14.81 -19.43
C PRO A 229 8.67 -14.06 -20.38
N ASN A 230 9.26 -13.37 -21.36
CA ASN A 230 8.55 -12.81 -22.50
C ASN A 230 8.31 -13.93 -23.53
N LEU A 231 7.05 -14.25 -23.79
CA LEU A 231 6.65 -15.32 -24.70
C LEU A 231 6.46 -14.86 -26.15
N GLY A 232 7.19 -13.85 -26.59
CA GLY A 232 7.18 -13.35 -27.96
C GLY A 232 6.45 -12.00 -28.15
N GLY A 233 6.17 -11.30 -27.05
CA GLY A 233 5.66 -9.94 -27.09
C GLY A 233 6.75 -8.92 -27.46
N THR A 234 6.33 -7.73 -27.96
CA THR A 234 7.23 -6.63 -28.35
C THR A 234 7.49 -5.63 -27.22
N ALA A 235 6.80 -5.75 -26.09
CA ALA A 235 7.01 -4.89 -24.91
C ALA A 235 8.38 -5.19 -24.28
N GLU A 236 9.12 -4.15 -23.94
CA GLU A 236 10.43 -4.26 -23.30
C GLU A 236 10.35 -4.74 -21.86
N SER A 237 9.28 -4.36 -21.16
CA SER A 237 9.03 -4.72 -19.76
C SER A 237 7.53 -4.72 -19.43
N LEU A 238 7.16 -5.35 -18.34
CA LEU A 238 5.84 -5.24 -17.73
C LEU A 238 5.77 -4.01 -16.81
N ASN A 239 4.56 -3.47 -16.65
CA ASN A 239 4.31 -2.53 -15.57
C ASN A 239 4.70 -3.15 -14.21
N ALA A 240 5.33 -2.37 -13.31
CA ALA A 240 5.88 -2.87 -12.05
C ALA A 240 4.81 -3.51 -11.14
N SER A 241 3.59 -2.96 -11.08
CA SER A 241 2.52 -3.54 -10.27
C SER A 241 1.98 -4.86 -10.85
N VAL A 242 1.99 -5.00 -12.17
CA VAL A 242 1.63 -6.26 -12.86
C VAL A 242 2.69 -7.32 -12.59
N ALA A 243 3.98 -6.97 -12.77
CA ALA A 243 5.08 -7.88 -12.45
C ALA A 243 5.07 -8.33 -11.00
N ALA A 244 4.85 -7.39 -10.06
CA ALA A 244 4.70 -7.71 -8.64
C ALA A 244 3.56 -8.72 -8.38
N GLY A 245 2.39 -8.53 -9.00
CA GLY A 245 1.26 -9.44 -8.86
C GLY A 245 1.56 -10.86 -9.34
N ILE A 246 2.19 -11.01 -10.51
CA ILE A 246 2.61 -12.30 -11.07
C ILE A 246 3.60 -12.99 -10.13
N LEU A 247 4.62 -12.27 -9.66
CA LEU A 247 5.66 -12.80 -8.78
C LEU A 247 5.13 -13.16 -7.39
N MET A 248 4.26 -12.34 -6.81
CA MET A 248 3.57 -12.66 -5.54
C MET A 248 2.78 -13.96 -5.66
N ASN A 249 1.97 -14.08 -6.71
CA ASN A 249 1.20 -15.31 -6.96
C ASN A 249 2.12 -16.52 -7.09
N TYR A 250 3.17 -16.44 -7.88
CA TYR A 250 4.10 -17.54 -8.10
C TYR A 250 4.80 -17.96 -6.81
N LEU A 251 5.38 -17.03 -6.08
CA LEU A 251 6.15 -17.30 -4.86
C LEU A 251 5.29 -17.82 -3.69
N LEU A 252 3.99 -17.52 -3.68
CA LEU A 252 3.07 -17.99 -2.65
C LEU A 252 2.39 -19.31 -3.04
N TRP A 253 2.01 -19.48 -4.32
CA TRP A 253 1.24 -20.64 -4.78
C TRP A 253 2.06 -21.93 -4.82
N ASN A 254 3.32 -21.86 -5.23
CA ASN A 254 4.19 -23.02 -5.29
C ASN A 254 4.44 -23.66 -3.90
N ASN A 255 4.39 -22.85 -2.83
CA ASN A 255 4.41 -23.39 -1.46
C ASN A 255 3.13 -24.15 -1.07
N CYS A 256 2.00 -23.94 -1.76
CA CYS A 256 0.74 -24.62 -1.46
C CYS A 256 0.62 -25.99 -2.10
N ASN A 257 1.24 -26.23 -3.26
CA ASN A 257 1.10 -27.47 -4.00
C ASN A 257 2.03 -28.58 -3.52
N ILE A 258 3.23 -28.24 -3.04
CA ILE A 258 4.20 -29.25 -2.54
C ILE A 258 3.64 -30.02 -1.33
N LYS A 259 2.89 -29.36 -0.44
CA LYS A 259 2.29 -30.01 0.73
C LYS A 259 1.12 -30.96 0.43
N LYS A 260 0.51 -30.90 -0.77
CA LYS A 260 -0.56 -31.82 -1.17
C LYS A 260 -0.03 -33.12 -1.77
N GLU A 261 1.20 -33.13 -2.28
CA GLU A 261 1.84 -34.32 -2.83
C GLU A 261 2.53 -35.17 -1.74
N GLU A 262 2.99 -34.55 -0.64
CA GLU A 262 3.57 -35.24 0.51
C GLU A 262 2.51 -35.94 1.43
N GLN A 263 1.21 -35.65 1.22
CA GLN A 263 0.10 -36.24 2.00
C GLN A 263 -0.68 -37.32 1.20
N LYS A 264 -0.20 -37.72 0.02
CA LYS A 264 -0.69 -38.88 -0.74
C LYS A 264 0.31 -40.01 -0.70
#